data_6af4b7ebdb0a0b1bf9644a554ea73134
#
_entry.id   6af4b7ebdb0a0b1bf9644a554ea73134
#
_cell.length_a   1.000
_cell.length_b   1.000
_cell.length_c   1.000
_cell.angle_alpha   90.00
_cell.angle_beta   90.00
_cell.angle_gamma   90.00
#
_symmetry.space_group_name_H-M   'P 1'
#
loop_
_entity.id
_entity.type
_entity.pdbx_description
1 polymer ?
#
loop_
_entity_poly.entity_id
_entity_poly.type
_entity_poly.pdbx_seq_one_letter_code
_entity_poly.pdbx_strand_id
1 'polypeptide(L)'
;MMRFILISFLVLTHCVLVGQTDLNGTWKGYILKDGLSPEKAQPVYLELEINKSIVNGFHRQEIFESTHFAIKKIRGQYRDDKISFSEISIEKTSKNSKNKWCTGNFELMYNDTTGYLSGKYVGVSCKGDNGTIVLYKSTNPFHHDELDAVSHQWMKQLTKDIKEGLNAPEIREREMRAFVFKPVYFDYDKDELKAEFYPFLLDMIRVIKSHSDLRIKITGHTDSDGSDEYNEDLSRRRAESLVNFFVRNGMQRDRIVIDFKGEKEPIDSNKTDEGKQRNRRVDFSFI
;
A
#
# COMPACT_ATOMS: atom_id res chain seq x y z
N MET A 1 -0.77 -0.78 -67.76
CA MET A 1 -1.10 -1.75 -66.68
C MET A 1 -0.35 -1.36 -65.41
N MET A 2 -1.00 -0.64 -64.53
CA MET A 2 -0.41 -0.16 -63.30
C MET A 2 -0.89 -1.11 -62.16
N ARG A 3 0.06 -1.86 -61.54
CA ARG A 3 -0.26 -2.77 -60.44
C ARG A 3 -0.18 -1.98 -59.13
N PHE A 4 -1.32 -1.78 -58.46
CA PHE A 4 -1.40 -1.30 -57.09
C PHE A 4 -1.02 -2.41 -56.14
N ILE A 5 0.04 -2.19 -55.35
CA ILE A 5 0.42 -3.05 -54.22
C ILE A 5 -0.32 -2.51 -53.01
N LEU A 6 -1.32 -3.29 -52.52
CA LEU A 6 -1.94 -3.03 -51.22
C LEU A 6 -1.00 -3.48 -50.10
N ILE A 7 -0.43 -2.55 -49.35
CA ILE A 7 0.29 -2.85 -48.12
C ILE A 7 -0.73 -2.88 -46.97
N SER A 8 -1.04 -4.09 -46.54
CA SER A 8 -1.88 -4.34 -45.37
C SER A 8 -1.05 -4.05 -44.09
N PHE A 9 -1.36 -2.95 -43.38
CA PHE A 9 -0.83 -2.69 -42.06
C PHE A 9 -1.55 -3.62 -41.04
N LEU A 10 -0.83 -4.66 -40.61
CA LEU A 10 -1.27 -5.50 -39.49
C LEU A 10 -1.01 -4.72 -38.19
N VAL A 11 -2.04 -4.09 -37.64
CA VAL A 11 -1.99 -3.50 -36.29
C VAL A 11 -1.98 -4.65 -35.29
N LEU A 12 -0.80 -5.02 -34.79
CA LEU A 12 -0.68 -5.90 -33.63
C LEU A 12 -1.16 -5.11 -32.39
N THR A 13 -2.40 -5.32 -32.04
CA THR A 13 -2.90 -4.93 -30.71
C THR A 13 -2.23 -5.83 -29.68
N HIS A 14 -1.22 -5.30 -28.99
CA HIS A 14 -0.69 -5.92 -27.78
C HIS A 14 -1.80 -5.86 -26.72
N CYS A 15 -2.58 -6.94 -26.60
CA CYS A 15 -3.34 -7.21 -25.39
C CYS A 15 -2.33 -7.38 -24.26
N VAL A 16 -2.15 -6.37 -23.45
CA VAL A 16 -1.50 -6.53 -22.14
C VAL A 16 -2.44 -7.45 -21.36
N LEU A 17 -2.08 -8.72 -21.26
CA LEU A 17 -2.66 -9.62 -20.28
C LEU A 17 -2.37 -9.02 -18.90
N VAL A 18 -3.32 -8.27 -18.36
CA VAL A 18 -3.34 -7.93 -16.94
C VAL A 18 -3.45 -9.28 -16.24
N GLY A 19 -2.34 -9.74 -15.66
CA GLY A 19 -2.29 -11.00 -14.93
C GLY A 19 -3.39 -10.98 -13.88
N GLN A 20 -4.29 -11.97 -13.95
CA GLN A 20 -5.37 -12.14 -12.98
C GLN A 20 -4.73 -12.22 -11.58
N THR A 21 -5.14 -11.33 -10.67
CA THR A 21 -4.61 -11.31 -9.31
C THR A 21 -4.85 -12.66 -8.66
N ASP A 22 -3.79 -13.27 -8.13
CA ASP A 22 -3.89 -14.52 -7.38
C ASP A 22 -4.52 -14.25 -6.01
N LEU A 23 -5.77 -14.68 -5.85
CA LEU A 23 -6.52 -14.52 -4.62
C LEU A 23 -6.30 -15.68 -3.62
N ASN A 24 -5.54 -16.71 -4.00
CA ASN A 24 -5.21 -17.83 -3.12
C ASN A 24 -4.33 -17.40 -1.94
N GLY A 25 -4.38 -18.14 -0.85
CA GLY A 25 -3.56 -17.94 0.35
C GLY A 25 -4.28 -17.25 1.48
N THR A 26 -3.53 -16.70 2.42
CA THR A 26 -4.05 -16.16 3.67
C THR A 26 -4.36 -14.68 3.57
N TRP A 27 -5.53 -14.33 4.06
CA TRP A 27 -6.02 -12.97 4.22
C TRP A 27 -6.27 -12.71 5.69
N LYS A 28 -6.03 -11.50 6.16
CA LYS A 28 -6.35 -11.08 7.52
C LYS A 28 -7.05 -9.74 7.54
N GLY A 29 -7.91 -9.56 8.52
CA GLY A 29 -8.69 -8.33 8.65
C GLY A 29 -9.70 -8.44 9.78
N TYR A 30 -10.84 -7.82 9.61
CA TYR A 30 -11.88 -7.82 10.61
C TYR A 30 -13.27 -8.02 10.01
N ILE A 31 -14.17 -8.50 10.86
CA ILE A 31 -15.61 -8.37 10.65
C ILE A 31 -16.17 -7.34 11.62
N LEU A 32 -17.15 -6.58 11.13
CA LEU A 32 -17.88 -5.59 11.92
C LEU A 32 -19.39 -5.85 11.76
N LYS A 33 -20.04 -6.20 12.87
CA LYS A 33 -21.48 -6.41 12.88
C LYS A 33 -22.23 -5.09 12.69
N ASP A 34 -23.33 -5.15 11.96
CA ASP A 34 -24.19 -4.00 11.71
C ASP A 34 -24.65 -3.33 13.01
N GLY A 35 -24.56 -2.00 13.04
CA GLY A 35 -24.93 -1.18 14.19
C GLY A 35 -23.88 -1.11 15.30
N LEU A 36 -22.73 -1.77 15.16
CA LEU A 36 -21.62 -1.63 16.10
C LEU A 36 -20.57 -0.62 15.60
N SER A 37 -19.87 0.00 16.56
CA SER A 37 -18.75 0.88 16.27
C SER A 37 -17.49 0.08 15.89
N PRO A 38 -16.54 0.68 15.12
CA PRO A 38 -15.31 0.00 14.67
C PRO A 38 -14.49 -0.62 15.79
N GLU A 39 -14.54 -0.09 17.01
CA GLU A 39 -13.84 -0.64 18.19
C GLU A 39 -14.39 -2.02 18.62
N LYS A 40 -15.57 -2.40 18.12
CA LYS A 40 -16.20 -3.70 18.37
C LYS A 40 -15.94 -4.71 17.26
N ALA A 41 -15.13 -4.35 16.28
CA ALA A 41 -14.73 -5.25 15.22
C ALA A 41 -13.96 -6.47 15.77
N GLN A 42 -14.18 -7.62 15.14
CA GLN A 42 -13.53 -8.87 15.54
C GLN A 42 -12.46 -9.27 14.51
N PRO A 43 -11.27 -9.70 14.96
CA PRO A 43 -10.23 -10.17 14.08
C PRO A 43 -10.66 -11.42 13.32
N VAL A 44 -10.31 -11.46 12.04
CA VAL A 44 -10.56 -12.64 11.20
C VAL A 44 -9.38 -12.92 10.29
N TYR A 45 -9.22 -14.21 9.98
CA TYR A 45 -8.27 -14.73 9.02
C TYR A 45 -9.03 -15.64 8.06
N LEU A 46 -8.74 -15.54 6.78
CA LEU A 46 -9.36 -16.31 5.73
C LEU A 46 -8.27 -16.99 4.92
N GLU A 47 -8.31 -18.31 4.85
CA GLU A 47 -7.50 -19.09 3.92
C GLU A 47 -8.35 -19.43 2.70
N LEU A 48 -7.90 -19.05 1.52
CA LEU A 48 -8.58 -19.27 0.26
C LEU A 48 -7.79 -20.20 -0.64
N GLU A 49 -8.45 -21.22 -1.14
CA GLU A 49 -8.03 -22.08 -2.22
C GLU A 49 -9.06 -22.01 -3.35
N ILE A 50 -8.72 -21.31 -4.41
CA ILE A 50 -9.57 -21.13 -5.59
C ILE A 50 -9.01 -21.98 -6.72
N ASN A 51 -9.81 -22.99 -7.13
CA ASN A 51 -9.49 -23.83 -8.26
C ASN A 51 -10.60 -23.68 -9.32
N LYS A 52 -10.26 -23.04 -10.45
CA LYS A 52 -11.24 -22.60 -11.45
C LYS A 52 -12.27 -21.65 -10.81
N SER A 53 -13.49 -22.14 -10.60
CA SER A 53 -14.58 -21.38 -9.97
C SER A 53 -14.94 -21.89 -8.56
N ILE A 54 -14.28 -22.93 -8.06
CA ILE A 54 -14.59 -23.52 -6.76
C ILE A 54 -13.70 -22.87 -5.71
N VAL A 55 -14.32 -22.38 -4.64
CA VAL A 55 -13.67 -21.81 -3.47
C VAL A 55 -13.75 -22.81 -2.32
N ASN A 56 -12.61 -23.16 -1.74
CA ASN A 56 -12.49 -23.90 -0.49
C ASN A 56 -11.55 -23.15 0.45
N GLY A 57 -11.51 -23.57 1.69
CA GLY A 57 -10.58 -23.02 2.68
C GLY A 57 -11.14 -22.98 4.09
N PHE A 58 -10.59 -22.08 4.88
CA PHE A 58 -10.95 -21.93 6.29
C PHE A 58 -11.12 -20.46 6.66
N HIS A 59 -12.05 -20.19 7.56
CA HIS A 59 -12.28 -18.89 8.17
C HIS A 59 -12.04 -19.01 9.68
N ARG A 60 -11.04 -18.30 10.19
CA ARG A 60 -10.76 -18.19 11.62
C ARG A 60 -11.27 -16.85 12.10
N GLN A 61 -12.21 -16.88 13.05
CA GLN A 61 -12.73 -15.71 13.75
C GLN A 61 -12.22 -15.72 15.18
N GLU A 62 -11.77 -14.57 15.67
CA GLU A 62 -11.23 -14.43 17.02
C GLU A 62 -12.00 -13.37 17.82
N ILE A 63 -11.89 -13.40 19.14
CA ILE A 63 -12.32 -12.31 20.01
C ILE A 63 -11.14 -11.36 20.21
N PHE A 64 -11.35 -10.08 20.03
CA PHE A 64 -10.32 -9.06 20.14
C PHE A 64 -9.62 -9.12 21.51
N GLU A 65 -8.27 -9.10 21.49
CA GLU A 65 -7.39 -9.20 22.67
C GLU A 65 -7.70 -10.42 23.57
N SER A 66 -8.10 -11.55 22.95
CA SER A 66 -8.42 -12.79 23.63
C SER A 66 -7.83 -13.98 22.85
N THR A 67 -7.64 -15.11 23.55
CA THR A 67 -7.26 -16.39 22.93
C THR A 67 -8.47 -17.19 22.41
N HIS A 68 -9.68 -16.65 22.53
CA HIS A 68 -10.89 -17.34 22.05
C HIS A 68 -11.06 -17.21 20.55
N PHE A 69 -11.21 -18.34 19.88
CA PHE A 69 -11.39 -18.43 18.44
C PHE A 69 -12.31 -19.56 18.02
N ALA A 70 -12.78 -19.48 16.78
CA ALA A 70 -13.39 -20.57 16.04
C ALA A 70 -12.77 -20.66 14.65
N ILE A 71 -12.49 -21.87 14.18
CA ILE A 71 -12.10 -22.19 12.82
C ILE A 71 -13.28 -22.87 12.15
N LYS A 72 -13.67 -22.35 11.01
CA LYS A 72 -14.83 -22.79 10.26
C LYS A 72 -14.38 -23.17 8.85
N LYS A 73 -14.84 -24.32 8.38
CA LYS A 73 -14.62 -24.73 6.99
C LYS A 73 -15.52 -23.94 6.08
N ILE A 74 -14.99 -23.49 4.95
CA ILE A 74 -15.74 -22.73 3.97
C ILE A 74 -15.82 -23.48 2.63
N ARG A 75 -16.89 -23.21 1.90
CA ARG A 75 -17.08 -23.68 0.53
C ARG A 75 -17.91 -22.68 -0.26
N GLY A 76 -17.52 -22.46 -1.53
CA GLY A 76 -18.19 -21.46 -2.33
C GLY A 76 -17.77 -21.45 -3.80
N GLN A 77 -17.97 -20.30 -4.43
CA GLN A 77 -17.68 -20.07 -5.83
C GLN A 77 -17.01 -18.72 -6.06
N TYR A 78 -16.15 -18.67 -7.05
CA TYR A 78 -15.59 -17.46 -7.62
C TYR A 78 -16.15 -17.25 -9.01
N ARG A 79 -16.87 -16.15 -9.22
CA ARG A 79 -17.49 -15.80 -10.50
C ARG A 79 -17.65 -14.30 -10.61
N ASP A 80 -17.38 -13.75 -11.80
CA ASP A 80 -17.55 -12.31 -12.09
C ASP A 80 -16.85 -11.42 -11.06
N ASP A 81 -15.57 -11.74 -10.73
CA ASP A 81 -14.72 -11.07 -9.75
C ASP A 81 -15.26 -11.05 -8.31
N LYS A 82 -16.26 -11.90 -8.04
CA LYS A 82 -16.89 -12.05 -6.74
C LYS A 82 -16.61 -13.42 -6.14
N ILE A 83 -16.17 -13.41 -4.88
CA ILE A 83 -16.06 -14.61 -4.06
C ILE A 83 -17.32 -14.72 -3.22
N SER A 84 -18.07 -15.81 -3.40
CA SER A 84 -19.24 -16.12 -2.57
C SER A 84 -19.00 -17.45 -1.86
N PHE A 85 -19.08 -17.48 -0.55
CA PHE A 85 -18.92 -18.74 0.20
C PHE A 85 -19.82 -18.80 1.44
N SER A 86 -20.04 -20.03 1.88
CA SER A 86 -20.74 -20.35 3.13
C SER A 86 -19.77 -21.03 4.10
N GLU A 87 -19.88 -20.71 5.38
CA GLU A 87 -19.28 -21.49 6.46
C GLU A 87 -20.15 -22.73 6.67
N ILE A 88 -19.59 -23.90 6.33
CA ILE A 88 -20.34 -25.18 6.30
C ILE A 88 -20.25 -25.97 7.60
N SER A 89 -19.20 -25.79 8.37
CA SER A 89 -18.99 -26.43 9.68
C SER A 89 -18.03 -25.63 10.55
N ILE A 90 -18.16 -25.79 11.86
CA ILE A 90 -17.16 -25.33 12.83
C ILE A 90 -16.26 -26.52 13.12
N GLU A 91 -15.01 -26.43 12.70
CA GLU A 91 -14.02 -27.52 12.79
C GLU A 91 -13.31 -27.52 14.16
N LYS A 92 -13.05 -26.30 14.69
CA LYS A 92 -12.30 -26.15 15.95
C LYS A 92 -12.73 -24.89 16.69
N THR A 93 -12.73 -24.95 18.00
CA THR A 93 -12.86 -23.78 18.88
C THR A 93 -11.78 -23.84 19.97
N SER A 94 -11.46 -22.67 20.54
CA SER A 94 -10.58 -22.61 21.71
C SER A 94 -11.16 -23.39 22.88
N LYS A 95 -10.28 -23.97 23.70
CA LYS A 95 -10.67 -24.67 24.93
C LYS A 95 -11.41 -23.72 25.86
N ASN A 96 -12.44 -24.26 26.57
CA ASN A 96 -13.23 -23.51 27.54
C ASN A 96 -13.96 -22.26 27.01
N SER A 97 -14.11 -22.11 25.70
CA SER A 97 -14.89 -21.01 25.14
C SER A 97 -16.37 -21.19 25.44
N LYS A 98 -16.97 -20.22 26.14
CA LYS A 98 -18.43 -20.12 26.32
C LYS A 98 -19.10 -19.30 25.20
N ASN A 99 -18.32 -18.85 24.22
CA ASN A 99 -18.82 -18.01 23.12
C ASN A 99 -19.66 -18.86 22.18
N LYS A 100 -20.80 -18.32 21.79
CA LYS A 100 -21.61 -18.89 20.71
C LYS A 100 -21.03 -18.44 19.38
N TRP A 101 -20.45 -19.37 18.64
CA TRP A 101 -19.96 -19.11 17.29
C TRP A 101 -21.04 -19.39 16.26
N CYS A 102 -21.22 -18.45 15.35
CA CYS A 102 -22.25 -18.51 14.30
C CYS A 102 -21.60 -18.82 12.96
N THR A 103 -22.35 -19.48 12.08
CA THR A 103 -21.98 -19.64 10.68
C THR A 103 -22.74 -18.64 9.82
N GLY A 104 -22.15 -18.24 8.70
CA GLY A 104 -22.71 -17.23 7.80
C GLY A 104 -22.39 -17.48 6.34
N ASN A 105 -23.04 -16.69 5.49
CA ASN A 105 -22.77 -16.58 4.07
C ASN A 105 -22.04 -15.26 3.81
N PHE A 106 -21.06 -15.29 2.93
CA PHE A 106 -20.17 -14.17 2.61
C PHE A 106 -20.20 -13.87 1.12
N GLU A 107 -20.16 -12.60 0.77
CA GLU A 107 -19.98 -12.11 -0.57
C GLU A 107 -18.89 -11.04 -0.57
N LEU A 108 -17.75 -11.33 -1.21
CA LEU A 108 -16.56 -10.50 -1.20
C LEU A 108 -16.14 -10.12 -2.61
N MET A 109 -15.57 -8.92 -2.75
CA MET A 109 -14.93 -8.44 -3.97
C MET A 109 -13.53 -7.95 -3.65
N TYR A 110 -12.58 -8.29 -4.48
CA TYR A 110 -11.22 -7.74 -4.40
C TYR A 110 -11.15 -6.44 -5.20
N ASN A 111 -10.56 -5.44 -4.60
CA ASN A 111 -10.25 -4.18 -5.26
C ASN A 111 -8.74 -4.12 -5.53
N ASP A 112 -8.34 -4.29 -6.78
CA ASP A 112 -6.95 -4.33 -7.24
C ASP A 112 -6.21 -2.99 -7.05
N THR A 113 -6.93 -1.88 -7.03
CA THR A 113 -6.38 -0.55 -6.78
C THR A 113 -6.01 -0.38 -5.32
N THR A 114 -6.91 -0.78 -4.41
CA THR A 114 -6.70 -0.60 -2.96
C THR A 114 -6.05 -1.81 -2.29
N GLY A 115 -6.12 -3.00 -2.90
CA GLY A 115 -5.59 -4.25 -2.35
C GLY A 115 -6.44 -4.88 -1.25
N TYR A 116 -7.65 -4.36 -1.01
CA TYR A 116 -8.57 -4.94 -0.03
C TYR A 116 -9.54 -5.93 -0.67
N LEU A 117 -9.75 -7.05 0.02
CA LEU A 117 -10.84 -7.98 -0.21
C LEU A 117 -11.95 -7.66 0.80
N SER A 118 -13.08 -7.16 0.33
CA SER A 118 -14.13 -6.67 1.23
C SER A 118 -15.52 -7.03 0.75
N GLY A 119 -16.48 -7.00 1.68
CA GLY A 119 -17.86 -7.32 1.35
C GLY A 119 -18.77 -7.42 2.55
N LYS A 120 -19.84 -8.20 2.41
CA LYS A 120 -20.87 -8.40 3.41
C LYS A 120 -20.96 -9.85 3.83
N TYR A 121 -21.44 -10.05 5.07
CA TYR A 121 -21.84 -11.36 5.54
C TYR A 121 -23.23 -11.33 6.16
N VAL A 122 -23.91 -12.47 6.08
CA VAL A 122 -25.22 -12.70 6.66
C VAL A 122 -25.16 -13.97 7.49
N GLY A 123 -25.46 -13.85 8.79
CA GLY A 123 -25.49 -14.99 9.70
C GLY A 123 -26.61 -15.97 9.36
N VAL A 124 -26.27 -17.24 9.29
CA VAL A 124 -27.21 -18.34 9.03
C VAL A 124 -27.66 -18.98 10.31
N SER A 125 -26.72 -19.42 11.16
CA SER A 125 -27.06 -20.12 12.41
C SER A 125 -27.42 -19.17 13.57
N CYS A 126 -27.18 -17.87 13.42
CA CYS A 126 -27.54 -16.83 14.37
C CYS A 126 -28.31 -15.70 13.67
N LYS A 127 -29.58 -15.61 13.93
CA LYS A 127 -30.45 -14.58 13.32
C LYS A 127 -29.97 -13.18 13.71
N GLY A 128 -29.83 -12.29 12.71
CA GLY A 128 -29.43 -10.90 12.90
C GLY A 128 -27.92 -10.70 13.11
N ASP A 129 -27.11 -11.71 12.88
CA ASP A 129 -25.64 -11.60 12.87
C ASP A 129 -25.14 -11.27 11.46
N ASN A 130 -25.39 -10.03 11.03
CA ASN A 130 -25.01 -9.52 9.72
C ASN A 130 -23.99 -8.42 9.89
N GLY A 131 -23.23 -8.15 8.83
CA GLY A 131 -22.24 -7.07 8.85
C GLY A 131 -21.34 -7.02 7.63
N THR A 132 -20.20 -6.38 7.81
CA THR A 132 -19.18 -6.20 6.80
C THR A 132 -17.88 -6.92 7.19
N ILE A 133 -17.09 -7.24 6.18
CA ILE A 133 -15.76 -7.81 6.33
C ILE A 133 -14.79 -7.03 5.45
N VAL A 134 -13.60 -6.75 5.98
CA VAL A 134 -12.51 -6.12 5.24
C VAL A 134 -11.22 -6.87 5.55
N LEU A 135 -10.54 -7.30 4.49
CA LEU A 135 -9.34 -8.13 4.57
C LEU A 135 -8.25 -7.57 3.65
N TYR A 136 -7.00 -7.85 3.97
CA TYR A 136 -5.85 -7.65 3.11
C TYR A 136 -4.97 -8.90 3.10
N LYS A 137 -4.18 -9.07 2.05
CA LYS A 137 -3.30 -10.24 1.87
C LYS A 137 -2.28 -10.32 3.01
N SER A 138 -2.20 -11.47 3.65
CA SER A 138 -1.26 -11.73 4.75
C SER A 138 -0.04 -12.48 4.23
N THR A 139 1.15 -12.08 4.67
CA THR A 139 2.39 -12.84 4.46
C THR A 139 2.56 -13.98 5.46
N ASN A 140 1.80 -13.95 6.56
CA ASN A 140 1.83 -15.00 7.57
C ASN A 140 0.89 -16.13 7.16
N PRO A 141 1.26 -17.38 7.47
CA PRO A 141 0.41 -18.54 7.20
C PRO A 141 -0.87 -18.50 8.05
N PHE A 142 -1.88 -19.22 7.60
CA PHE A 142 -3.08 -19.45 8.39
C PHE A 142 -2.78 -20.36 9.58
N HIS A 143 -3.33 -20.00 10.75
CA HIS A 143 -3.12 -20.76 11.99
C HIS A 143 -4.33 -21.65 12.30
N HIS A 144 -4.12 -22.97 12.28
CA HIS A 144 -5.14 -23.98 12.59
C HIS A 144 -5.20 -24.33 14.09
N ASP A 145 -4.25 -23.85 14.90
CA ASP A 145 -4.11 -24.20 16.30
C ASP A 145 -4.28 -23.01 17.25
N GLU A 146 -4.33 -23.32 18.54
CA GLU A 146 -4.25 -22.31 19.61
C GLU A 146 -2.90 -21.61 19.53
N LEU A 147 -2.92 -20.29 19.78
CA LEU A 147 -1.72 -19.48 19.88
C LEU A 147 -1.47 -19.17 21.35
N ASP A 148 -0.22 -19.30 21.78
CA ASP A 148 0.18 -19.04 23.18
C ASP A 148 0.00 -17.56 23.54
N ALA A 149 0.18 -16.68 22.57
CA ALA A 149 -0.06 -15.25 22.71
C ALA A 149 -0.72 -14.70 21.45
N VAL A 150 -1.73 -13.87 21.64
CA VAL A 150 -2.46 -13.21 20.54
C VAL A 150 -2.24 -11.70 20.65
N SER A 151 -1.79 -11.09 19.57
CA SER A 151 -1.70 -9.63 19.46
C SER A 151 -2.53 -9.17 18.28
N HIS A 152 -3.52 -8.32 18.56
CA HIS A 152 -4.37 -7.69 17.56
C HIS A 152 -4.01 -6.21 17.32
N GLN A 153 -2.79 -5.77 17.66
CA GLN A 153 -2.34 -4.39 17.46
C GLN A 153 -2.45 -3.94 16.00
N TRP A 154 -2.24 -4.87 15.06
CA TRP A 154 -2.40 -4.63 13.63
C TRP A 154 -3.82 -4.18 13.23
N MET A 155 -4.87 -4.55 14.00
CA MET A 155 -6.24 -4.11 13.74
C MET A 155 -6.41 -2.61 13.94
N LYS A 156 -5.78 -2.05 14.97
CA LYS A 156 -5.82 -0.60 15.24
C LYS A 156 -5.21 0.17 14.07
N GLN A 157 -4.11 -0.34 13.52
CA GLN A 157 -3.51 0.25 12.33
C GLN A 157 -4.40 0.07 11.09
N LEU A 158 -4.95 -1.12 10.86
CA LEU A 158 -5.83 -1.38 9.72
C LEU A 158 -7.07 -0.48 9.73
N THR A 159 -7.74 -0.35 10.88
CA THR A 159 -8.92 0.52 11.01
C THR A 159 -8.59 1.99 10.79
N LYS A 160 -7.41 2.43 11.23
CA LYS A 160 -6.88 3.77 10.95
C LYS A 160 -6.61 3.95 9.45
N ASP A 161 -5.89 3.03 8.83
CA ASP A 161 -5.55 3.07 7.40
C ASP A 161 -6.81 3.17 6.53
N ILE A 162 -7.82 2.35 6.80
CA ILE A 162 -9.11 2.39 6.08
C ILE A 162 -9.83 3.73 6.28
N LYS A 163 -9.85 4.26 7.51
CA LYS A 163 -10.45 5.57 7.82
C LYS A 163 -9.76 6.71 7.08
N GLU A 164 -8.45 6.62 6.89
CA GLU A 164 -7.63 7.59 6.17
C GLU A 164 -7.64 7.36 4.64
N GLY A 165 -8.32 6.31 4.15
CA GLY A 165 -8.41 5.96 2.73
C GLY A 165 -7.10 5.44 2.15
N LEU A 166 -6.22 4.86 2.98
CA LEU A 166 -4.96 4.29 2.54
C LEU A 166 -5.16 2.92 1.90
N ASN A 167 -4.33 2.59 0.92
CA ASN A 167 -4.29 1.27 0.30
C ASN A 167 -3.80 0.20 1.28
N ALA A 168 -4.08 -1.06 0.99
CA ALA A 168 -3.57 -2.20 1.74
C ALA A 168 -2.03 -2.24 1.75
N PRO A 169 -1.41 -2.81 2.81
CA PRO A 169 0.05 -2.80 2.96
C PRO A 169 0.82 -3.33 1.74
N GLU A 170 0.33 -4.40 1.11
CA GLU A 170 0.96 -4.98 -0.08
C GLU A 170 1.02 -3.99 -1.26
N ILE A 171 -0.05 -3.22 -1.48
CA ILE A 171 -0.10 -2.20 -2.53
C ILE A 171 0.89 -1.07 -2.22
N ARG A 172 0.88 -0.59 -0.98
CA ARG A 172 1.78 0.49 -0.53
C ARG A 172 3.25 0.09 -0.65
N GLU A 173 3.62 -1.12 -0.24
CA GLU A 173 4.98 -1.64 -0.40
C GLU A 173 5.38 -1.75 -1.87
N ARG A 174 4.47 -2.20 -2.73
CA ARG A 174 4.71 -2.28 -4.17
C ARG A 174 4.94 -0.90 -4.77
N GLU A 175 4.12 0.09 -4.41
CA GLU A 175 4.27 1.48 -4.84
C GLU A 175 5.61 2.08 -4.38
N MET A 176 5.98 1.85 -3.13
CA MET A 176 7.25 2.32 -2.57
C MET A 176 8.47 1.70 -3.31
N ARG A 177 8.44 0.39 -3.54
CA ARG A 177 9.53 -0.31 -4.27
C ARG A 177 9.64 0.09 -5.74
N ALA A 178 8.51 0.41 -6.36
CA ALA A 178 8.44 0.86 -7.74
C ALA A 178 8.76 2.35 -7.92
N PHE A 179 8.85 3.12 -6.83
CA PHE A 179 9.10 4.55 -6.90
C PHE A 179 10.51 4.85 -7.40
N VAL A 180 10.60 5.61 -8.48
CA VAL A 180 11.88 6.00 -9.09
C VAL A 180 12.19 7.44 -8.72
N PHE A 181 13.23 7.64 -7.93
CA PHE A 181 13.74 8.96 -7.61
C PHE A 181 14.38 9.63 -8.84
N LYS A 182 14.09 10.91 -9.01
CA LYS A 182 14.70 11.78 -10.01
C LYS A 182 15.23 13.03 -9.29
N PRO A 183 16.43 13.50 -9.66
CA PRO A 183 16.93 14.75 -9.13
C PRO A 183 16.02 15.93 -9.49
N VAL A 184 15.90 16.89 -8.59
CA VAL A 184 15.30 18.20 -8.87
C VAL A 184 16.42 19.18 -9.18
N TYR A 185 16.41 19.74 -10.37
CA TYR A 185 17.47 20.63 -10.85
C TYR A 185 17.13 22.11 -10.64
N PHE A 186 18.17 22.90 -10.35
CA PHE A 186 18.07 24.34 -10.12
C PHE A 186 18.85 25.15 -11.16
N ASP A 187 18.40 26.35 -11.41
CA ASP A 187 19.14 27.30 -12.20
C ASP A 187 20.41 27.77 -11.46
N TYR A 188 21.31 28.39 -12.20
CA TYR A 188 22.52 28.97 -11.65
C TYR A 188 22.16 29.99 -10.57
N ASP A 189 22.80 29.88 -9.42
CA ASP A 189 22.64 30.78 -8.28
C ASP A 189 21.18 30.94 -7.76
N LYS A 190 20.30 29.95 -8.03
CA LYS A 190 18.91 29.95 -7.57
C LYS A 190 18.61 28.76 -6.67
N ASP A 191 17.69 29.00 -5.73
CA ASP A 191 17.06 28.03 -4.82
C ASP A 191 15.53 27.94 -5.03
N GLU A 192 15.01 28.60 -6.09
CA GLU A 192 13.60 28.58 -6.47
C GLU A 192 13.22 27.25 -7.13
N LEU A 193 12.21 26.60 -6.59
CA LEU A 193 11.68 25.33 -7.11
C LEU A 193 10.84 25.57 -8.37
N LYS A 194 11.22 24.92 -9.48
CA LYS A 194 10.51 25.02 -10.75
C LYS A 194 9.21 24.21 -10.73
N ALA A 195 8.16 24.76 -11.33
CA ALA A 195 6.84 24.13 -11.37
C ALA A 195 6.80 22.78 -12.12
N GLU A 196 7.72 22.54 -13.04
CA GLU A 196 7.83 21.28 -13.79
C GLU A 196 8.05 20.06 -12.90
N PHE A 197 8.62 20.24 -11.67
CA PHE A 197 8.85 19.17 -10.71
C PHE A 197 7.66 18.89 -9.80
N TYR A 198 6.63 19.75 -9.76
CA TYR A 198 5.51 19.61 -8.83
C TYR A 198 4.77 18.27 -8.96
N PRO A 199 4.45 17.73 -10.16
CA PRO A 199 3.77 16.45 -10.27
C PRO A 199 4.56 15.30 -9.63
N PHE A 200 5.88 15.25 -9.88
CA PHE A 200 6.77 14.25 -9.29
C PHE A 200 6.85 14.36 -7.76
N LEU A 201 6.96 15.58 -7.24
CA LEU A 201 7.03 15.83 -5.79
C LEU A 201 5.70 15.50 -5.10
N LEU A 202 4.56 15.79 -5.73
CA LEU A 202 3.24 15.44 -5.20
C LEU A 202 3.03 13.91 -5.16
N ASP A 203 3.51 13.19 -6.18
CA ASP A 203 3.47 11.73 -6.17
C ASP A 203 4.34 11.14 -5.06
N MET A 204 5.54 11.70 -4.84
CA MET A 204 6.41 11.33 -3.72
C MET A 204 5.73 11.54 -2.37
N ILE A 205 5.06 12.70 -2.17
CA ILE A 205 4.29 12.99 -0.95
C ILE A 205 3.19 11.95 -0.76
N ARG A 206 2.47 11.56 -1.82
CA ARG A 206 1.43 10.53 -1.78
C ARG A 206 1.99 9.20 -1.28
N VAL A 207 3.11 8.76 -1.84
CA VAL A 207 3.78 7.51 -1.41
C VAL A 207 4.19 7.59 0.07
N ILE A 208 4.85 8.68 0.48
CA ILE A 208 5.28 8.84 1.87
C ILE A 208 4.08 8.86 2.83
N LYS A 209 3.01 9.58 2.49
CA LYS A 209 1.81 9.67 3.34
C LYS A 209 1.05 8.35 3.45
N SER A 210 1.18 7.46 2.47
CA SER A 210 0.55 6.14 2.51
C SER A 210 1.20 5.16 3.50
N HIS A 211 2.36 5.51 4.08
CA HIS A 211 3.06 4.71 5.09
C HIS A 211 3.13 5.48 6.40
N SER A 212 2.92 4.81 7.53
CA SER A 212 2.91 5.45 8.85
C SER A 212 4.28 5.93 9.31
N ASP A 213 5.34 5.27 8.88
CA ASP A 213 6.72 5.40 9.38
C ASP A 213 7.74 5.83 8.30
N LEU A 214 7.35 5.82 7.03
CA LEU A 214 8.25 6.20 5.93
C LEU A 214 8.64 7.67 6.03
N ARG A 215 9.94 7.92 6.03
CA ARG A 215 10.56 9.24 6.05
C ARG A 215 11.34 9.46 4.76
N ILE A 216 11.65 10.72 4.47
CA ILE A 216 12.45 11.10 3.32
C ILE A 216 13.68 11.89 3.76
N LYS A 217 14.83 11.55 3.18
CA LYS A 217 16.04 12.36 3.23
C LYS A 217 16.13 13.17 1.94
N ILE A 218 16.40 14.47 2.08
CA ILE A 218 16.56 15.45 1.01
C ILE A 218 17.98 15.98 1.10
N THR A 219 18.78 15.82 0.03
CA THR A 219 20.19 16.23 -0.01
C THR A 219 20.41 17.28 -1.09
N GLY A 220 20.81 18.48 -0.70
CA GLY A 220 21.13 19.58 -1.62
C GLY A 220 22.58 19.59 -2.09
N HIS A 221 22.78 20.00 -3.34
CA HIS A 221 24.08 20.11 -4.00
C HIS A 221 24.21 21.39 -4.83
N THR A 222 25.45 21.81 -5.09
CA THR A 222 25.82 22.89 -6.02
C THR A 222 26.81 22.40 -7.07
N ASP A 223 27.05 23.22 -8.07
CA ASP A 223 28.28 23.15 -8.87
C ASP A 223 29.45 23.76 -8.07
N SER A 224 30.62 23.85 -8.68
CA SER A 224 31.86 24.35 -8.02
C SER A 224 32.08 25.85 -8.20
N ASP A 225 31.07 26.63 -8.59
CA ASP A 225 31.20 28.06 -8.70
C ASP A 225 30.88 28.72 -7.33
N GLY A 226 31.83 29.51 -6.80
CA GLY A 226 31.70 30.18 -5.51
C GLY A 226 32.66 29.65 -4.43
N SER A 227 32.49 30.12 -3.18
CA SER A 227 33.22 29.57 -2.05
C SER A 227 32.51 28.37 -1.42
N ASP A 228 33.27 27.53 -0.70
CA ASP A 228 32.69 26.38 0.03
C ASP A 228 31.53 26.79 0.95
N GLU A 229 31.69 27.88 1.71
CA GLU A 229 30.64 28.36 2.63
C GLU A 229 29.40 28.82 1.87
N TYR A 230 29.59 29.51 0.72
CA TYR A 230 28.49 29.94 -0.14
C TYR A 230 27.74 28.74 -0.70
N ASN A 231 28.46 27.74 -1.21
CA ASN A 231 27.90 26.54 -1.80
C ASN A 231 27.19 25.66 -0.75
N GLU A 232 27.70 25.59 0.47
CA GLU A 232 27.03 24.92 1.57
C GLU A 232 25.70 25.61 1.92
N ASP A 233 25.68 26.95 2.04
CA ASP A 233 24.45 27.70 2.30
C ASP A 233 23.44 27.57 1.13
N LEU A 234 23.88 27.68 -0.13
CA LEU A 234 23.00 27.55 -1.29
C LEU A 234 22.38 26.14 -1.39
N SER A 235 23.19 25.10 -1.14
CA SER A 235 22.70 23.72 -1.13
C SER A 235 21.65 23.50 0.00
N ARG A 236 21.85 24.11 1.17
CA ARG A 236 20.87 24.11 2.26
C ARG A 236 19.56 24.81 1.84
N ARG A 237 19.62 26.03 1.28
CA ARG A 237 18.43 26.76 0.82
C ARG A 237 17.64 25.98 -0.25
N ARG A 238 18.33 25.30 -1.19
CA ARG A 238 17.69 24.40 -2.16
C ARG A 238 16.92 23.26 -1.49
N ALA A 239 17.53 22.59 -0.52
CA ALA A 239 16.86 21.54 0.25
C ALA A 239 15.66 22.10 1.03
N GLU A 240 15.80 23.27 1.65
CA GLU A 240 14.71 23.94 2.39
C GLU A 240 13.55 24.36 1.50
N SER A 241 13.78 24.75 0.25
CA SER A 241 12.70 25.08 -0.69
C SER A 241 11.79 23.87 -0.95
N LEU A 242 12.38 22.66 -1.04
CA LEU A 242 11.62 21.42 -1.16
C LEU A 242 10.91 21.04 0.14
N VAL A 243 11.54 21.23 1.30
CA VAL A 243 10.86 21.03 2.58
C VAL A 243 9.63 21.91 2.68
N ASN A 244 9.76 23.18 2.32
CA ASN A 244 8.64 24.13 2.31
C ASN A 244 7.52 23.69 1.38
N PHE A 245 7.87 23.15 0.20
CA PHE A 245 6.90 22.57 -0.73
C PHE A 245 6.18 21.37 -0.10
N PHE A 246 6.90 20.43 0.49
CA PHE A 246 6.33 19.24 1.13
C PHE A 246 5.40 19.58 2.29
N VAL A 247 5.83 20.48 3.18
CA VAL A 247 5.02 20.92 4.33
C VAL A 247 3.75 21.64 3.88
N ARG A 248 3.83 22.54 2.89
CA ARG A 248 2.65 23.23 2.30
C ARG A 248 1.66 22.25 1.68
N ASN A 249 2.13 21.08 1.19
CA ASN A 249 1.28 20.02 0.65
C ASN A 249 0.89 18.95 1.69
N GLY A 250 0.97 19.32 2.98
CA GLY A 250 0.43 18.54 4.09
C GLY A 250 1.31 17.38 4.56
N MET A 251 2.60 17.42 4.30
CA MET A 251 3.56 16.49 4.89
C MET A 251 4.04 16.99 6.26
N GLN A 252 4.12 16.08 7.23
CA GLN A 252 4.63 16.42 8.56
C GLN A 252 6.14 16.68 8.51
N ARG A 253 6.60 17.75 9.18
CA ARG A 253 8.00 18.17 9.13
C ARG A 253 8.97 17.14 9.70
N ASP A 254 8.56 16.39 10.71
CA ASP A 254 9.34 15.33 11.38
C ASP A 254 9.61 14.10 10.48
N ARG A 255 8.88 13.98 9.38
CA ARG A 255 9.10 12.96 8.35
C ARG A 255 10.15 13.35 7.32
N ILE A 256 10.76 14.52 7.43
CA ILE A 256 11.74 15.05 6.48
C ILE A 256 13.09 15.25 7.17
N VAL A 257 14.12 14.61 6.67
CA VAL A 257 15.52 14.83 7.05
C VAL A 257 16.22 15.63 5.96
N ILE A 258 16.95 16.67 6.34
CA ILE A 258 17.71 17.50 5.41
C ILE A 258 19.18 17.17 5.55
N ASP A 259 19.86 17.11 4.40
CA ASP A 259 21.29 17.07 4.26
C ASP A 259 21.72 18.07 3.18
N PHE A 260 22.93 18.56 3.23
CA PHE A 260 23.47 19.48 2.22
C PHE A 260 24.97 19.29 2.10
N LYS A 261 25.48 19.29 0.88
CA LYS A 261 26.85 18.90 0.54
C LYS A 261 27.64 19.99 -0.17
N GLY A 262 27.00 21.12 -0.50
CA GLY A 262 27.63 22.10 -1.37
C GLY A 262 28.10 21.42 -2.67
N GLU A 263 29.33 21.65 -3.05
CA GLU A 263 29.97 21.08 -4.25
C GLU A 263 30.69 19.73 -4.02
N LYS A 264 30.66 19.19 -2.79
CA LYS A 264 31.53 18.08 -2.36
C LYS A 264 31.18 16.73 -2.97
N GLU A 265 29.95 16.58 -3.50
CA GLU A 265 29.47 15.34 -4.11
C GLU A 265 28.92 15.58 -5.54
N PRO A 266 29.79 15.92 -6.52
CA PRO A 266 29.38 16.13 -7.89
C PRO A 266 28.99 14.80 -8.55
N ILE A 267 27.95 14.81 -9.39
CA ILE A 267 27.55 13.66 -10.22
C ILE A 267 28.11 13.77 -11.64
N ASP A 268 28.60 14.95 -12.01
CA ASP A 268 29.16 15.21 -13.31
C ASP A 268 30.31 16.23 -13.25
N SER A 269 31.00 16.45 -14.37
CA SER A 269 32.13 17.35 -14.48
C SER A 269 31.74 18.81 -14.24
N ASN A 270 32.41 19.48 -13.32
CA ASN A 270 32.30 20.93 -13.15
C ASN A 270 33.06 21.76 -14.21
N LYS A 271 33.65 21.09 -15.22
CA LYS A 271 34.38 21.78 -16.30
C LYS A 271 33.48 22.15 -17.48
N THR A 272 32.28 21.65 -17.54
CA THR A 272 31.30 21.92 -18.60
C THR A 272 30.01 22.52 -18.01
N ASP A 273 29.32 23.36 -18.78
CA ASP A 273 28.07 23.98 -18.34
C ASP A 273 26.96 22.94 -18.09
N GLU A 274 26.92 21.89 -18.92
CA GLU A 274 25.99 20.77 -18.77
C GLU A 274 26.27 19.97 -17.49
N GLY A 275 27.53 19.73 -17.16
CA GLY A 275 27.91 19.04 -15.94
C GLY A 275 27.61 19.87 -14.71
N LYS A 276 27.92 21.17 -14.72
CA LYS A 276 27.53 22.10 -13.66
C LYS A 276 26.00 22.10 -13.46
N GLN A 277 25.22 22.14 -14.56
CA GLN A 277 23.74 22.09 -14.48
C GLN A 277 23.26 20.81 -13.81
N ARG A 278 23.90 19.64 -14.04
CA ARG A 278 23.56 18.38 -13.37
C ARG A 278 23.98 18.37 -11.89
N ASN A 279 25.02 19.10 -11.53
CA ASN A 279 25.48 19.22 -10.14
C ASN A 279 24.56 20.12 -9.30
N ARG A 280 23.90 21.12 -9.90
CA ARG A 280 22.91 21.99 -9.23
C ARG A 280 21.59 21.26 -9.01
N ARG A 281 21.55 20.36 -8.02
CA ARG A 281 20.42 19.46 -7.81
C ARG A 281 20.07 19.27 -6.34
N VAL A 282 18.91 18.66 -6.14
CA VAL A 282 18.52 18.03 -4.88
C VAL A 282 18.17 16.59 -5.15
N ASP A 283 18.77 15.69 -4.38
CA ASP A 283 18.54 14.25 -4.39
C ASP A 283 17.64 13.81 -3.26
N PHE A 284 17.05 12.60 -3.39
CA PHE A 284 16.10 12.03 -2.44
C PHE A 284 16.42 10.57 -2.14
N SER A 285 16.10 10.12 -0.92
CA SER A 285 16.03 8.71 -0.55
C SER A 285 14.97 8.49 0.52
N PHE A 286 14.25 7.36 0.45
CA PHE A 286 13.44 6.93 1.59
C PHE A 286 14.33 6.40 2.72
N ILE A 287 13.91 6.65 3.96
CA ILE A 287 14.60 6.22 5.19
C ILE A 287 13.58 5.76 6.24
#